data_89349926f87853446a23834bf6bebca3
#
_entry.id   89349926f87853446a23834bf6bebca3
#
_cell.length_a   1.000
_cell.length_b   1.000
_cell.length_c   1.000
_cell.angle_alpha   90.00
_cell.angle_beta   90.00
_cell.angle_gamma   90.00
#
_symmetry.space_group_name_H-M   'P 1'
#
loop_
_entity.id
_entity.type
_entity.pdbx_description
1 polymer ?
#
loop_
_entity_poly.entity_id
_entity_poly.type
_entity_poly.pdbx_seq_one_letter_code
_entity_poly.pdbx_strand_id
1 'polypeptide(L)'
;MVLTADIGNSTTTLGLFDGQGRLTVRSNFSTDAHATQDQFAIQLFSVLQLYHVDAGQITGGIIASVVPPVTAAMAGAIQRLIGKPPLIVGTGIRTGLNIRSDMHAQLGADIVACCVGAIAKYPSPVIVVDLGTAVTFSVLRGNIYEGCVIAPGVRVALEALSRQAAELPHISLAEPSSILGHNTVDAMRAGALYGNASLVDGMIARLEEATEPAASVVATGACADDVVPYCRRTILRDPDLLLDGLYLLYQKNTESRRRG
;
A
#
# COMPACT_ATOMS: atom_id res chain seq x y z
N MET A 1 11.12 6.05 -18.52
CA MET A 1 10.68 5.38 -17.29
C MET A 1 9.60 6.18 -16.58
N VAL A 2 8.81 5.59 -15.71
CA VAL A 2 7.80 6.29 -14.88
C VAL A 2 8.13 6.06 -13.41
N LEU A 3 8.15 7.14 -12.62
CA LEU A 3 8.36 7.11 -11.19
C LEU A 3 7.01 7.03 -10.49
N THR A 4 6.81 6.02 -9.64
CA THR A 4 5.68 5.91 -8.73
C THR A 4 6.14 6.11 -7.30
N ALA A 5 5.35 6.82 -6.50
CA ALA A 5 5.64 7.03 -5.08
C ALA A 5 4.37 6.79 -4.26
N ASP A 6 4.45 5.89 -3.32
CA ASP A 6 3.46 5.69 -2.26
C ASP A 6 3.98 6.28 -0.96
N ILE A 7 3.26 7.24 -0.40
CA ILE A 7 3.66 7.96 0.82
C ILE A 7 2.68 7.60 1.93
N GLY A 8 3.05 6.56 2.68
CA GLY A 8 2.37 6.17 3.91
C GLY A 8 2.87 6.96 5.12
N ASN A 9 2.17 6.82 6.26
CA ASN A 9 2.53 7.51 7.51
C ASN A 9 3.91 7.10 8.05
N SER A 10 4.33 5.84 7.84
CA SER A 10 5.58 5.31 8.38
C SER A 10 6.65 5.10 7.32
N THR A 11 6.25 4.75 6.11
CA THR A 11 7.15 4.35 5.03
C THR A 11 6.72 4.99 3.72
N THR A 12 7.70 5.48 2.98
CA THR A 12 7.54 5.90 1.58
C THR A 12 8.16 4.83 0.68
N THR A 13 7.37 4.33 -0.28
CA THR A 13 7.82 3.33 -1.26
C THR A 13 7.91 3.96 -2.64
N LEU A 14 9.06 3.78 -3.30
CA LEU A 14 9.30 4.21 -4.67
C LEU A 14 9.31 3.03 -5.61
N GLY A 15 8.74 3.20 -6.80
CA GLY A 15 8.84 2.30 -7.92
C GLY A 15 9.29 2.99 -9.19
N LEU A 16 10.13 2.33 -9.98
CA LEU A 16 10.47 2.78 -11.33
C LEU A 16 10.02 1.73 -12.35
N PHE A 17 9.18 2.15 -13.26
CA PHE A 17 8.67 1.31 -14.34
C PHE A 17 9.36 1.66 -15.65
N ASP A 18 9.78 0.64 -16.39
CA ASP A 18 10.37 0.80 -17.72
C ASP A 18 9.30 1.12 -18.79
N GLY A 19 9.75 1.28 -20.04
CA GLY A 19 8.85 1.57 -21.18
C GLY A 19 7.90 0.41 -21.54
N GLN A 20 8.13 -0.78 -20.97
CA GLN A 20 7.30 -1.98 -21.15
C GLN A 20 6.35 -2.22 -19.97
N GLY A 21 6.38 -1.34 -18.96
CA GLY A 21 5.54 -1.44 -17.78
C GLY A 21 6.04 -2.45 -16.73
N ARG A 22 7.31 -2.80 -16.75
CA ARG A 22 7.92 -3.68 -15.74
C ARG A 22 8.52 -2.84 -14.63
N LEU A 23 8.24 -3.19 -13.39
CA LEU A 23 8.88 -2.63 -12.22
C LEU A 23 10.37 -3.05 -12.21
N THR A 24 11.27 -2.08 -12.38
CA THR A 24 12.71 -2.33 -12.44
C THR A 24 13.45 -1.93 -11.17
N VAL A 25 12.88 -1.02 -10.40
CA VAL A 25 13.42 -0.58 -9.11
C VAL A 25 12.28 -0.47 -8.12
N ARG A 26 12.52 -1.01 -6.92
CA ARG A 26 11.71 -0.78 -5.73
C ARG A 26 12.63 -0.33 -4.60
N SER A 27 12.31 0.78 -3.96
CA SER A 27 13.08 1.32 -2.83
C SER A 27 12.13 1.84 -1.75
N ASN A 28 12.52 1.65 -0.50
CA ASN A 28 11.73 2.08 0.65
C ASN A 28 12.60 2.95 1.56
N PHE A 29 12.00 3.98 2.13
CA PHE A 29 12.61 4.77 3.20
C PHE A 29 11.54 5.25 4.20
N SER A 30 11.98 5.64 5.39
CA SER A 30 11.06 6.16 6.43
C SER A 30 10.43 7.47 5.96
N THR A 31 9.13 7.62 6.19
CA THR A 31 8.45 8.88 5.93
C THR A 31 8.78 9.86 7.05
N ASP A 32 9.45 10.95 6.70
CA ASP A 32 9.69 12.08 7.61
C ASP A 32 8.73 13.22 7.27
N ALA A 33 7.75 13.46 8.15
CA ALA A 33 6.73 14.50 7.97
C ALA A 33 7.31 15.93 7.98
N HIS A 34 8.54 16.11 8.43
CA HIS A 34 9.25 17.40 8.51
C HIS A 34 10.31 17.58 7.42
N ALA A 35 10.54 16.55 6.58
CA ALA A 35 11.52 16.63 5.52
C ALA A 35 11.14 17.69 4.47
N THR A 36 12.12 18.48 4.11
CA THR A 36 11.98 19.53 3.09
C THR A 36 11.99 18.94 1.69
N GLN A 37 11.56 19.74 0.71
CA GLN A 37 11.66 19.39 -0.71
C GLN A 37 13.09 19.01 -1.11
N ASP A 38 14.11 19.72 -0.61
CA ASP A 38 15.50 19.46 -0.96
C ASP A 38 16.00 18.15 -0.34
N GLN A 39 15.58 17.80 0.88
CA GLN A 39 15.89 16.51 1.48
C GLN A 39 15.29 15.35 0.68
N PHE A 40 14.04 15.46 0.25
CA PHE A 40 13.45 14.46 -0.64
C PHE A 40 14.14 14.41 -2.00
N ALA A 41 14.54 15.54 -2.57
CA ALA A 41 15.28 15.57 -3.84
C ALA A 41 16.64 14.83 -3.72
N ILE A 42 17.36 15.02 -2.61
CA ILE A 42 18.60 14.31 -2.32
C ILE A 42 18.35 12.81 -2.14
N GLN A 43 17.31 12.42 -1.40
CA GLN A 43 16.97 11.02 -1.22
C GLN A 43 16.61 10.36 -2.56
N LEU A 44 15.75 10.98 -3.36
CA LEU A 44 15.39 10.48 -4.70
C LEU A 44 16.62 10.35 -5.59
N PHE A 45 17.47 11.38 -5.63
CA PHE A 45 18.72 11.35 -6.40
C PHE A 45 19.62 10.21 -5.94
N SER A 46 19.77 10.00 -4.63
CA SER A 46 20.57 8.92 -4.07
C SER A 46 20.03 7.54 -4.45
N VAL A 47 18.70 7.35 -4.43
CA VAL A 47 18.06 6.11 -4.90
C VAL A 47 18.36 5.89 -6.39
N LEU A 48 18.18 6.91 -7.23
CA LEU A 48 18.49 6.79 -8.67
C LEU A 48 19.95 6.42 -8.92
N GLN A 49 20.88 7.04 -8.20
CA GLN A 49 22.32 6.72 -8.29
C GLN A 49 22.61 5.29 -7.84
N LEU A 50 22.02 4.84 -6.73
CA LEU A 50 22.18 3.47 -6.20
C LEU A 50 21.78 2.41 -7.23
N TYR A 51 20.74 2.67 -7.99
CA TYR A 51 20.23 1.75 -9.02
C TYR A 51 20.72 2.09 -10.45
N HIS A 52 21.69 3.00 -10.59
CA HIS A 52 22.27 3.42 -11.87
C HIS A 52 21.24 3.92 -12.88
N VAL A 53 20.22 4.65 -12.41
CA VAL A 53 19.18 5.25 -13.25
C VAL A 53 19.47 6.73 -13.47
N ASP A 54 19.51 7.16 -14.73
CA ASP A 54 19.59 8.58 -15.07
C ASP A 54 18.20 9.23 -14.94
N ALA A 55 18.11 10.33 -14.20
CA ALA A 55 16.89 11.11 -14.04
C ALA A 55 16.29 11.57 -15.39
N GLY A 56 17.13 11.82 -16.40
CA GLY A 56 16.72 12.17 -17.76
C GLY A 56 15.90 11.07 -18.46
N GLN A 57 15.98 9.82 -18.02
CA GLN A 57 15.18 8.71 -18.55
C GLN A 57 13.76 8.68 -17.97
N ILE A 58 13.49 9.43 -16.89
CA ILE A 58 12.18 9.46 -16.24
C ILE A 58 11.28 10.47 -16.96
N THR A 59 10.26 10.00 -17.62
CA THR A 59 9.36 10.81 -18.44
C THR A 59 8.19 11.42 -17.68
N GLY A 60 7.94 10.97 -16.44
CA GLY A 60 6.91 11.49 -15.55
C GLY A 60 6.81 10.70 -14.26
N GLY A 61 5.93 11.13 -13.37
CA GLY A 61 5.70 10.47 -12.08
C GLY A 61 4.28 10.57 -11.61
N ILE A 62 3.94 9.73 -10.61
CA ILE A 62 2.66 9.72 -9.91
C ILE A 62 2.87 9.43 -8.43
N ILE A 63 2.07 10.10 -7.58
CA ILE A 63 2.12 9.98 -6.12
C ILE A 63 0.76 9.53 -5.61
N ALA A 64 0.71 8.47 -4.80
CA ALA A 64 -0.33 8.26 -3.80
C ALA A 64 0.21 8.74 -2.45
N SER A 65 -0.61 9.41 -1.66
CA SER A 65 -0.18 9.88 -0.34
C SER A 65 -1.35 10.04 0.61
N VAL A 66 -1.10 9.67 1.86
CA VAL A 66 -1.97 9.92 3.01
C VAL A 66 -1.35 10.95 3.97
N VAL A 67 -0.25 11.62 3.56
CA VAL A 67 0.50 12.59 4.38
C VAL A 67 0.64 13.92 3.63
N PRO A 68 -0.35 14.83 3.70
CA PRO A 68 -0.40 16.04 2.89
C PRO A 68 0.87 16.91 2.91
N PRO A 69 1.54 17.17 4.05
CA PRO A 69 2.78 17.96 4.06
C PRO A 69 3.88 17.32 3.23
N VAL A 70 4.04 16.00 3.32
CA VAL A 70 5.05 15.24 2.56
C VAL A 70 4.71 15.22 1.08
N THR A 71 3.42 15.16 0.73
CA THR A 71 2.96 15.17 -0.67
C THR A 71 3.50 16.39 -1.43
N ALA A 72 3.37 17.58 -0.87
CA ALA A 72 3.81 18.82 -1.50
C ALA A 72 5.34 18.85 -1.67
N ALA A 73 6.09 18.47 -0.62
CA ALA A 73 7.54 18.42 -0.63
C ALA A 73 8.07 17.39 -1.65
N MET A 74 7.48 16.18 -1.67
CA MET A 74 7.85 15.12 -2.62
C MET A 74 7.51 15.51 -4.06
N ALA A 75 6.34 16.11 -4.29
CA ALA A 75 5.95 16.57 -5.63
C ALA A 75 6.95 17.62 -6.17
N GLY A 76 7.36 18.57 -5.33
CA GLY A 76 8.39 19.56 -5.67
C GLY A 76 9.75 18.90 -5.93
N ALA A 77 10.15 17.92 -5.13
CA ALA A 77 11.39 17.17 -5.32
C ALA A 77 11.41 16.41 -6.65
N ILE A 78 10.32 15.70 -6.97
CA ILE A 78 10.16 14.99 -8.25
C ILE A 78 10.22 16.01 -9.41
N GLN A 79 9.46 17.11 -9.34
CA GLN A 79 9.46 18.12 -10.38
C GLN A 79 10.87 18.70 -10.61
N ARG A 80 11.64 18.91 -9.56
CA ARG A 80 13.02 19.40 -9.65
C ARG A 80 13.94 18.42 -10.35
N LEU A 81 13.78 17.13 -10.07
CA LEU A 81 14.62 16.07 -10.65
C LEU A 81 14.30 15.76 -12.10
N ILE A 82 13.03 15.71 -12.48
CA ILE A 82 12.61 15.25 -13.81
C ILE A 82 12.07 16.39 -14.69
N GLY A 83 12.03 17.63 -14.17
CA GLY A 83 11.57 18.83 -14.91
C GLY A 83 10.06 18.90 -15.16
N LYS A 84 9.26 17.98 -14.58
CA LYS A 84 7.80 17.89 -14.77
C LYS A 84 7.11 17.60 -13.44
N PRO A 85 5.95 18.22 -13.16
CA PRO A 85 5.18 17.88 -11.96
C PRO A 85 4.62 16.45 -12.07
N PRO A 86 4.67 15.67 -10.98
CA PRO A 86 4.01 14.38 -10.94
C PRO A 86 2.48 14.52 -10.91
N LEU A 87 1.77 13.48 -11.32
CA LEU A 87 0.34 13.33 -11.01
C LEU A 87 0.19 13.02 -9.51
N ILE A 88 -0.88 13.52 -8.90
CA ILE A 88 -1.22 13.20 -7.51
C ILE A 88 -2.56 12.48 -7.53
N VAL A 89 -2.62 11.27 -6.95
CA VAL A 89 -3.86 10.52 -6.83
C VAL A 89 -4.80 11.26 -5.89
N GLY A 90 -5.97 11.62 -6.40
CA GLY A 90 -6.96 12.41 -5.67
C GLY A 90 -8.06 12.91 -6.62
N THR A 91 -8.69 14.00 -6.24
CA THR A 91 -9.78 14.60 -7.02
C THR A 91 -9.30 14.92 -8.46
N GLY A 92 -10.04 14.42 -9.46
CA GLY A 92 -9.76 14.67 -10.88
C GLY A 92 -8.88 13.60 -11.56
N ILE A 93 -8.35 12.63 -10.84
CA ILE A 93 -7.68 11.47 -11.44
C ILE A 93 -8.72 10.46 -11.93
N ARG A 94 -8.59 10.04 -13.18
CA ARG A 94 -9.43 8.99 -13.76
C ARG A 94 -8.97 7.63 -13.26
N THR A 95 -9.70 7.05 -12.32
CA THR A 95 -9.37 5.74 -11.75
C THR A 95 -9.92 4.59 -12.59
N GLY A 96 -11.11 4.75 -13.16
CA GLY A 96 -11.89 3.69 -13.78
C GLY A 96 -12.68 2.86 -12.78
N LEU A 97 -12.54 3.16 -11.48
CA LEU A 97 -13.38 2.59 -10.43
C LEU A 97 -14.73 3.30 -10.40
N ASN A 98 -15.77 2.51 -10.25
CA ASN A 98 -17.12 3.00 -9.92
C ASN A 98 -17.30 2.87 -8.41
N ILE A 99 -17.15 3.99 -7.71
CA ILE A 99 -17.27 4.06 -6.25
C ILE A 99 -18.70 4.42 -5.92
N ARG A 100 -19.47 3.48 -5.37
CA ARG A 100 -20.92 3.57 -5.14
C ARG A 100 -21.32 4.40 -3.92
N SER A 101 -20.43 5.03 -3.20
CA SER A 101 -20.79 5.67 -1.94
C SER A 101 -20.33 7.11 -1.84
N ASP A 102 -20.81 7.80 -0.80
CA ASP A 102 -20.33 9.10 -0.35
C ASP A 102 -18.83 9.09 0.02
N MET A 103 -18.17 7.95 -0.13
CA MET A 103 -16.74 7.73 0.15
C MET A 103 -15.79 8.28 -0.93
N HIS A 104 -16.30 8.78 -2.07
CA HIS A 104 -15.44 9.32 -3.14
C HIS A 104 -14.40 10.34 -2.67
N ALA A 105 -14.75 11.16 -1.68
CA ALA A 105 -13.86 12.19 -1.13
C ALA A 105 -13.01 11.68 0.07
N GLN A 106 -13.30 10.49 0.58
CA GLN A 106 -12.68 9.95 1.79
C GLN A 106 -11.80 8.72 1.54
N LEU A 107 -11.87 8.16 0.31
CA LEU A 107 -11.08 6.97 -0.03
C LEU A 107 -9.61 7.34 -0.15
N GLY A 108 -8.75 6.66 0.60
CA GLY A 108 -7.31 6.85 0.56
C GLY A 108 -6.73 6.61 -0.83
N ALA A 109 -5.72 7.39 -1.20
CA ALA A 109 -5.05 7.26 -2.49
C ALA A 109 -4.37 5.91 -2.67
N ASP A 110 -3.87 5.33 -1.58
CA ASP A 110 -3.31 3.99 -1.45
C ASP A 110 -4.35 2.90 -1.78
N ILE A 111 -5.53 3.00 -1.17
CA ILE A 111 -6.65 2.07 -1.44
C ILE A 111 -7.05 2.13 -2.91
N VAL A 112 -7.17 3.33 -3.48
CA VAL A 112 -7.50 3.52 -4.91
C VAL A 112 -6.46 2.83 -5.79
N ALA A 113 -5.17 3.02 -5.51
CA ALA A 113 -4.09 2.41 -6.29
C ALA A 113 -4.12 0.88 -6.18
N CYS A 114 -4.22 0.33 -4.96
CA CYS A 114 -4.35 -1.12 -4.74
C CYS A 114 -5.54 -1.72 -5.50
N CYS A 115 -6.71 -1.05 -5.44
CA CYS A 115 -7.91 -1.50 -6.14
C CYS A 115 -7.74 -1.51 -7.66
N VAL A 116 -7.12 -0.47 -8.23
CA VAL A 116 -6.84 -0.40 -9.69
C VAL A 116 -5.85 -1.50 -10.09
N GLY A 117 -4.82 -1.74 -9.30
CA GLY A 117 -3.90 -2.86 -9.51
C GLY A 117 -4.61 -4.21 -9.46
N ALA A 118 -5.48 -4.41 -8.46
CA ALA A 118 -6.16 -5.68 -8.25
C ALA A 118 -7.13 -6.04 -9.39
N ILE A 119 -7.97 -5.10 -9.84
CA ILE A 119 -8.91 -5.39 -10.95
C ILE A 119 -8.21 -5.63 -12.29
N ALA A 120 -6.99 -5.15 -12.44
CA ALA A 120 -6.21 -5.38 -13.67
C ALA A 120 -5.51 -6.75 -13.68
N LYS A 121 -5.20 -7.31 -12.51
CA LYS A 121 -4.36 -8.51 -12.36
C LYS A 121 -5.13 -9.77 -11.96
N TYR A 122 -6.26 -9.63 -11.25
CA TYR A 122 -6.93 -10.75 -10.59
C TYR A 122 -8.38 -10.91 -11.02
N PRO A 123 -8.87 -12.17 -11.09
CA PRO A 123 -10.28 -12.48 -11.35
C PRO A 123 -11.19 -11.86 -10.28
N SER A 124 -12.30 -11.26 -10.74
CA SER A 124 -13.35 -10.69 -9.89
C SER A 124 -14.40 -11.75 -9.52
N PRO A 125 -15.02 -11.67 -8.32
CA PRO A 125 -14.87 -10.65 -7.27
C PRO A 125 -13.52 -10.73 -6.55
N VAL A 126 -12.96 -9.59 -6.15
CA VAL A 126 -11.65 -9.51 -5.48
C VAL A 126 -11.80 -8.90 -4.09
N ILE A 127 -11.17 -9.53 -3.10
CA ILE A 127 -10.93 -8.91 -1.80
C ILE A 127 -9.44 -8.56 -1.73
N VAL A 128 -9.13 -7.28 -1.55
CA VAL A 128 -7.76 -6.79 -1.31
C VAL A 128 -7.59 -6.58 0.18
N VAL A 129 -6.57 -7.24 0.74
CA VAL A 129 -6.17 -7.09 2.15
C VAL A 129 -4.84 -6.35 2.17
N ASP A 130 -4.83 -5.11 2.64
CA ASP A 130 -3.58 -4.37 2.88
C ASP A 130 -3.20 -4.45 4.35
N LEU A 131 -2.07 -5.07 4.64
CA LEU A 131 -1.51 -5.29 5.97
C LEU A 131 -0.42 -4.23 6.26
N GLY A 132 -0.83 -2.97 6.28
CA GLY A 132 0.00 -1.80 6.53
C GLY A 132 -0.08 -1.25 7.96
N THR A 133 -0.03 0.08 8.11
CA THR A 133 -0.27 0.80 9.38
C THR A 133 -1.68 0.53 9.90
N ALA A 134 -2.66 0.45 9.01
CA ALA A 134 -3.95 -0.17 9.24
C ALA A 134 -4.03 -1.49 8.47
N VAL A 135 -4.89 -2.40 8.89
CA VAL A 135 -5.33 -3.52 8.04
C VAL A 135 -6.61 -3.08 7.36
N THR A 136 -6.60 -3.02 6.03
CA THR A 136 -7.79 -2.67 5.26
C THR A 136 -8.24 -3.86 4.42
N PHE A 137 -9.56 -4.01 4.28
CA PHE A 137 -10.20 -5.01 3.43
C PHE A 137 -11.07 -4.27 2.43
N SER A 138 -10.68 -4.26 1.17
CA SER A 138 -11.43 -3.63 0.09
C SER A 138 -12.12 -4.70 -0.76
N VAL A 139 -13.42 -4.54 -1.00
CA VAL A 139 -14.22 -5.47 -1.81
C VAL A 139 -14.51 -4.86 -3.17
N LEU A 140 -14.19 -5.61 -4.22
CA LEU A 140 -14.33 -5.21 -5.61
C LEU A 140 -15.14 -6.23 -6.41
N ARG A 141 -16.09 -5.74 -7.21
CA ARG A 141 -16.82 -6.54 -8.20
C ARG A 141 -16.70 -5.90 -9.58
N GLY A 142 -15.90 -6.52 -10.45
CA GLY A 142 -15.47 -5.86 -11.69
C GLY A 142 -14.77 -4.54 -11.37
N ASN A 143 -15.28 -3.43 -11.91
CA ASN A 143 -14.76 -2.09 -11.59
C ASN A 143 -15.53 -1.38 -10.46
N ILE A 144 -16.49 -2.05 -9.82
CA ILE A 144 -17.28 -1.48 -8.73
C ILE A 144 -16.53 -1.68 -7.41
N TYR A 145 -16.28 -0.59 -6.72
CA TYR A 145 -15.82 -0.60 -5.33
C TYR A 145 -17.03 -0.67 -4.40
N GLU A 146 -17.23 -1.82 -3.76
CA GLU A 146 -18.40 -2.07 -2.91
C GLU A 146 -18.24 -1.45 -1.51
N GLY A 147 -17.01 -1.37 -1.00
CA GLY A 147 -16.71 -0.81 0.31
C GLY A 147 -15.45 -1.38 0.93
N CYS A 148 -15.16 -0.97 2.17
CA CYS A 148 -14.02 -1.45 2.93
C CYS A 148 -14.31 -1.64 4.40
N VAL A 149 -13.43 -2.41 5.05
CA VAL A 149 -13.30 -2.50 6.51
C VAL A 149 -11.89 -2.06 6.88
N ILE A 150 -11.75 -1.35 7.98
CA ILE A 150 -10.47 -0.86 8.51
C ILE A 150 -10.30 -1.38 9.93
N ALA A 151 -9.16 -2.00 10.20
CA ALA A 151 -8.77 -2.48 11.53
C ALA A 151 -7.37 -1.97 11.89
N PRO A 152 -6.97 -2.01 13.17
CA PRO A 152 -5.61 -1.66 13.57
C PRO A 152 -4.58 -2.57 12.90
N GLY A 153 -3.49 -1.98 12.38
CA GLY A 153 -2.38 -2.74 11.84
C GLY A 153 -1.61 -3.51 12.92
N VAL A 154 -0.97 -4.61 12.52
CA VAL A 154 -0.28 -5.54 13.43
C VAL A 154 0.71 -4.84 14.34
N ARG A 155 1.58 -4.00 13.76
CA ARG A 155 2.61 -3.27 14.52
C ARG A 155 2.01 -2.20 15.41
N VAL A 156 0.98 -1.50 14.94
CA VAL A 156 0.26 -0.48 15.71
C VAL A 156 -0.43 -1.11 16.92
N ALA A 157 -1.10 -2.24 16.73
CA ALA A 157 -1.75 -2.97 17.82
C ALA A 157 -0.74 -3.48 18.87
N LEU A 158 0.41 -4.03 18.41
CA LEU A 158 1.47 -4.52 19.27
C LEU A 158 2.12 -3.38 20.07
N GLU A 159 2.38 -2.23 19.44
CA GLU A 159 2.92 -1.05 20.09
C GLU A 159 1.94 -0.44 21.09
N ALA A 160 0.66 -0.36 20.72
CA ALA A 160 -0.39 0.11 21.62
C ALA A 160 -0.50 -0.77 22.88
N LEU A 161 -0.40 -2.09 22.71
CA LEU A 161 -0.43 -3.05 23.82
C LEU A 161 0.74 -2.80 24.78
N SER A 162 1.97 -2.65 24.26
CA SER A 162 3.16 -2.37 25.08
C SER A 162 3.12 -0.99 25.77
N ARG A 163 2.45 -0.01 25.15
CA ARG A 163 2.29 1.33 25.77
C ARG A 163 1.21 1.37 26.86
N GLN A 164 0.14 0.59 26.72
CA GLN A 164 -1.02 0.64 27.62
C GLN A 164 -0.91 -0.35 28.79
N ALA A 165 -0.16 -1.42 28.65
CA ALA A 165 0.03 -2.45 29.67
C ALA A 165 1.44 -2.35 30.25
N ALA A 166 1.55 -1.84 31.48
CA ALA A 166 2.84 -1.49 32.11
C ALA A 166 3.84 -2.65 32.23
N GLU A 167 3.36 -3.89 32.29
CA GLU A 167 4.21 -5.08 32.43
C GLU A 167 4.57 -5.73 31.09
N LEU A 168 3.99 -5.26 29.96
CA LEU A 168 4.28 -5.83 28.67
C LEU A 168 5.45 -5.10 27.99
N PRO A 169 6.53 -5.82 27.62
CA PRO A 169 7.70 -5.20 27.02
C PRO A 169 7.45 -4.74 25.59
N HIS A 170 8.24 -3.78 25.12
CA HIS A 170 8.35 -3.50 23.69
C HIS A 170 9.08 -4.66 23.01
N ILE A 171 8.43 -5.26 22.03
CA ILE A 171 8.98 -6.40 21.27
C ILE A 171 8.92 -6.13 19.76
N SER A 172 9.84 -6.75 19.05
CA SER A 172 9.77 -6.83 17.58
C SER A 172 8.79 -7.92 17.14
N LEU A 173 8.12 -7.71 16.01
CA LEU A 173 7.37 -8.76 15.33
C LEU A 173 8.35 -9.84 14.86
N ALA A 174 8.17 -11.05 15.34
CA ALA A 174 8.97 -12.21 14.96
C ALA A 174 8.15 -13.47 15.17
N GLU A 175 8.57 -14.58 14.55
CA GLU A 175 7.91 -15.86 14.68
C GLU A 175 7.90 -16.35 16.14
N PRO A 176 6.75 -16.72 16.70
CA PRO A 176 6.66 -17.33 18.02
C PRO A 176 7.06 -18.80 17.96
N SER A 177 7.55 -19.35 19.08
CA SER A 177 7.91 -20.77 19.19
C SER A 177 6.69 -21.70 19.03
N SER A 178 5.51 -21.24 19.41
CA SER A 178 4.22 -21.93 19.22
C SER A 178 3.06 -20.95 19.35
N ILE A 179 1.84 -21.39 18.96
CA ILE A 179 0.61 -20.61 19.16
C ILE A 179 0.32 -20.37 20.66
N LEU A 180 0.71 -21.30 21.53
CA LEU A 180 0.61 -21.17 22.97
C LEU A 180 1.95 -20.73 23.54
N GLY A 181 2.10 -19.41 23.80
CA GLY A 181 3.32 -18.87 24.36
C GLY A 181 3.53 -19.26 25.83
N HIS A 182 4.75 -19.68 26.17
CA HIS A 182 5.14 -20.04 27.55
C HIS A 182 5.87 -18.93 28.30
N ASN A 183 6.06 -17.79 27.67
CA ASN A 183 6.58 -16.55 28.23
C ASN A 183 5.87 -15.36 27.60
N THR A 184 5.96 -14.19 28.22
CA THR A 184 5.27 -12.97 27.78
C THR A 184 5.59 -12.58 26.34
N VAL A 185 6.87 -12.65 25.95
CA VAL A 185 7.31 -12.26 24.60
C VAL A 185 6.71 -13.18 23.53
N ASP A 186 6.79 -14.50 23.73
CA ASP A 186 6.19 -15.46 22.79
C ASP A 186 4.68 -15.39 22.77
N ALA A 187 4.04 -15.16 23.91
CA ALA A 187 2.58 -14.96 23.98
C ALA A 187 2.14 -13.73 23.19
N MET A 188 2.88 -12.62 23.32
CA MET A 188 2.62 -11.39 22.54
C MET A 188 2.84 -11.61 21.03
N ARG A 189 3.91 -12.30 20.63
CA ARG A 189 4.18 -12.66 19.24
C ARG A 189 3.11 -13.56 18.65
N ALA A 190 2.71 -14.59 19.40
CA ALA A 190 1.63 -15.49 19.00
C ALA A 190 0.30 -14.73 18.81
N GLY A 191 -0.05 -13.85 19.75
CA GLY A 191 -1.21 -12.96 19.61
C GLY A 191 -1.12 -12.04 18.40
N ALA A 192 0.06 -11.48 18.13
CA ALA A 192 0.26 -10.59 16.99
C ALA A 192 0.12 -11.33 15.64
N LEU A 193 0.70 -12.51 15.48
CA LEU A 193 0.68 -13.23 14.20
C LEU A 193 -0.59 -14.08 14.02
N TYR A 194 -0.85 -15.02 14.91
CA TYR A 194 -2.06 -15.88 14.80
C TYR A 194 -3.35 -15.10 15.02
N GLY A 195 -3.33 -14.08 15.91
CA GLY A 195 -4.48 -13.21 16.13
C GLY A 195 -4.85 -12.42 14.88
N ASN A 196 -3.87 -11.80 14.21
CA ASN A 196 -4.12 -11.09 12.96
C ASN A 196 -4.46 -12.03 11.80
N ALA A 197 -3.84 -13.21 11.70
CA ALA A 197 -4.24 -14.22 10.72
C ALA A 197 -5.71 -14.65 10.92
N SER A 198 -6.14 -14.86 12.16
CA SER A 198 -7.53 -15.18 12.49
C SER A 198 -8.48 -14.02 12.19
N LEU A 199 -8.06 -12.76 12.41
CA LEU A 199 -8.79 -11.57 11.99
C LEU A 199 -8.97 -11.54 10.47
N VAL A 200 -7.91 -11.79 9.72
CA VAL A 200 -7.93 -11.82 8.24
C VAL A 200 -8.88 -12.91 7.76
N ASP A 201 -8.71 -14.14 8.21
CA ASP A 201 -9.57 -15.27 7.81
C ASP A 201 -11.04 -15.01 8.16
N GLY A 202 -11.32 -14.57 9.39
CA GLY A 202 -12.66 -14.30 9.86
C GLY A 202 -13.32 -13.11 9.17
N MET A 203 -12.55 -12.07 8.82
CA MET A 203 -13.09 -10.91 8.10
C MET A 203 -13.43 -11.27 6.65
N ILE A 204 -12.56 -12.02 5.97
CA ILE A 204 -12.82 -12.50 4.61
C ILE A 204 -14.11 -13.31 4.58
N ALA A 205 -14.29 -14.27 5.51
CA ALA A 205 -15.51 -15.08 5.58
C ALA A 205 -16.77 -14.21 5.75
N ARG A 206 -16.73 -13.21 6.65
CA ARG A 206 -17.87 -12.30 6.86
C ARG A 206 -18.15 -11.40 5.65
N LEU A 207 -17.13 -10.97 4.95
CA LEU A 207 -17.29 -10.17 3.74
C LEU A 207 -17.91 -11.01 2.62
N GLU A 208 -17.48 -12.26 2.45
CA GLU A 208 -18.07 -13.19 1.47
C GLU A 208 -19.54 -13.53 1.82
N GLU A 209 -19.88 -13.67 3.10
CA GLU A 209 -21.28 -13.84 3.56
C GLU A 209 -22.15 -12.61 3.27
N ALA A 210 -21.58 -11.41 3.40
CA ALA A 210 -22.28 -10.14 3.19
C ALA A 210 -22.41 -9.74 1.71
N THR A 211 -21.55 -10.28 0.84
CA THR A 211 -21.50 -9.95 -0.59
C THR A 211 -21.68 -11.22 -1.44
N GLU A 212 -20.55 -11.81 -1.86
CA GLU A 212 -20.49 -13.07 -2.60
C GLU A 212 -19.08 -13.68 -2.43
N PRO A 213 -18.90 -14.98 -2.69
CA PRO A 213 -17.57 -15.60 -2.64
C PRO A 213 -16.56 -14.90 -3.54
N ALA A 214 -15.41 -14.57 -3.01
CA ALA A 214 -14.34 -13.96 -3.76
C ALA A 214 -13.66 -14.97 -4.70
N ALA A 215 -13.51 -14.61 -5.97
CA ALA A 215 -12.70 -15.36 -6.91
C ALA A 215 -11.20 -15.22 -6.61
N SER A 216 -10.82 -14.09 -6.02
CA SER A 216 -9.45 -13.81 -5.61
C SER A 216 -9.41 -13.09 -4.26
N VAL A 217 -8.48 -13.52 -3.39
CA VAL A 217 -8.09 -12.78 -2.19
C VAL A 217 -6.61 -12.44 -2.33
N VAL A 218 -6.29 -11.17 -2.30
CA VAL A 218 -4.92 -10.66 -2.54
C VAL A 218 -4.46 -9.86 -1.34
N ALA A 219 -3.28 -10.17 -0.82
CA ALA A 219 -2.66 -9.45 0.28
C ALA A 219 -1.45 -8.63 -0.20
N THR A 220 -1.35 -7.41 0.31
CA THR A 220 -0.23 -6.49 0.17
C THR A 220 0.09 -5.83 1.52
N GLY A 221 1.03 -4.90 1.54
CA GLY A 221 1.42 -4.19 2.75
C GLY A 221 2.61 -4.81 3.48
N ALA A 222 3.22 -4.00 4.35
CA ALA A 222 4.51 -4.31 4.98
C ALA A 222 4.51 -5.53 5.94
N CYS A 223 3.32 -5.94 6.42
CA CYS A 223 3.17 -7.12 7.29
C CYS A 223 2.53 -8.32 6.58
N ALA A 224 2.32 -8.25 5.25
CA ALA A 224 1.71 -9.36 4.52
C ALA A 224 2.56 -10.64 4.61
N ASP A 225 3.88 -10.51 4.48
CA ASP A 225 4.82 -11.63 4.59
C ASP A 225 4.89 -12.23 5.99
N ASP A 226 4.61 -11.42 7.02
CA ASP A 226 4.59 -11.88 8.41
C ASP A 226 3.29 -12.63 8.76
N VAL A 227 2.12 -12.20 8.24
CA VAL A 227 0.80 -12.66 8.67
C VAL A 227 0.21 -13.74 7.76
N VAL A 228 0.31 -13.58 6.44
CA VAL A 228 -0.33 -14.48 5.47
C VAL A 228 0.07 -15.96 5.65
N PRO A 229 1.32 -16.32 6.01
CA PRO A 229 1.69 -17.71 6.25
C PRO A 229 0.90 -18.40 7.36
N TYR A 230 0.29 -17.65 8.29
CA TYR A 230 -0.51 -18.16 9.39
C TYR A 230 -2.01 -18.19 9.09
N CYS A 231 -2.44 -17.65 7.95
CA CYS A 231 -3.85 -17.70 7.51
C CYS A 231 -4.22 -19.10 7.04
N ARG A 232 -5.48 -19.48 7.25
CA ARG A 232 -6.06 -20.74 6.76
C ARG A 232 -6.59 -20.62 5.34
N ARG A 233 -7.05 -19.43 4.99
CA ARG A 233 -7.52 -19.09 3.63
C ARG A 233 -6.32 -18.99 2.68
N THR A 234 -6.49 -19.49 1.46
CA THR A 234 -5.52 -19.23 0.39
C THR A 234 -5.58 -17.76 0.00
N ILE A 235 -4.47 -17.06 0.18
CA ILE A 235 -4.32 -15.63 -0.09
C ILE A 235 -3.11 -15.44 -1.01
N LEU A 236 -3.33 -14.77 -2.12
CA LEU A 236 -2.26 -14.41 -3.06
C LEU A 236 -1.48 -13.22 -2.52
N ARG A 237 -0.16 -13.32 -2.48
CA ARG A 237 0.69 -12.21 -2.04
C ARG A 237 1.16 -11.40 -3.23
N ASP A 238 0.94 -10.09 -3.18
CA ASP A 238 1.37 -9.15 -4.21
C ASP A 238 1.97 -7.90 -3.55
N PRO A 239 3.27 -7.92 -3.27
CA PRO A 239 3.94 -6.81 -2.60
C PRO A 239 4.00 -5.54 -3.46
N ASP A 240 3.86 -5.65 -4.77
CA ASP A 240 3.97 -4.54 -5.72
C ASP A 240 2.61 -4.01 -6.19
N LEU A 241 1.50 -4.57 -5.67
CA LEU A 241 0.14 -4.27 -6.08
C LEU A 241 -0.16 -2.77 -6.16
N LEU A 242 0.24 -2.02 -5.14
CA LEU A 242 0.03 -0.57 -5.06
C LEU A 242 0.83 0.18 -6.14
N LEU A 243 2.10 -0.19 -6.32
CA LEU A 243 2.97 0.44 -7.32
C LEU A 243 2.48 0.16 -8.74
N ASP A 244 2.04 -1.07 -9.02
CA ASP A 244 1.42 -1.46 -10.29
C ASP A 244 0.16 -0.64 -10.55
N GLY A 245 -0.70 -0.49 -9.53
CA GLY A 245 -1.89 0.34 -9.59
C GLY A 245 -1.58 1.81 -9.89
N LEU A 246 -0.55 2.37 -9.26
CA LEU A 246 -0.06 3.72 -9.56
C LEU A 246 0.41 3.85 -11.01
N TYR A 247 1.17 2.88 -11.49
CA TYR A 247 1.62 2.89 -12.88
C TYR A 247 0.43 2.86 -13.86
N LEU A 248 -0.58 2.01 -13.63
CA LEU A 248 -1.80 1.96 -14.43
C LEU A 248 -2.59 3.27 -14.39
N LEU A 249 -2.70 3.90 -13.21
CA LEU A 249 -3.31 5.22 -13.07
C LEU A 249 -2.55 6.27 -13.87
N TYR A 250 -1.20 6.25 -13.83
CA TYR A 250 -0.38 7.15 -14.62
C TYR A 250 -0.64 7.00 -16.13
N GLN A 251 -0.62 5.77 -16.64
CA GLN A 251 -0.90 5.49 -18.05
C GLN A 251 -2.27 6.03 -18.47
N LYS A 252 -3.32 5.68 -17.73
CA LYS A 252 -4.69 6.07 -18.01
C LYS A 252 -4.89 7.59 -18.07
N ASN A 253 -4.15 8.34 -17.26
CA ASN A 253 -4.29 9.79 -17.18
C ASN A 253 -3.35 10.55 -18.14
N THR A 254 -2.32 9.91 -18.67
CA THR A 254 -1.40 10.52 -19.65
C THR A 254 -1.76 10.21 -21.08
N GLU A 255 -2.27 9.02 -21.39
CA GLU A 255 -2.72 8.66 -22.74
C GLU A 255 -3.92 9.49 -23.21
N SER A 256 -4.85 9.81 -22.32
CA SER A 256 -6.00 10.65 -22.65
C SER A 256 -5.64 12.09 -22.97
N ARG A 257 -4.53 12.61 -22.40
CA ARG A 257 -4.01 13.96 -22.71
C ARG A 257 -3.30 14.04 -24.07
N ARG A 258 -2.93 12.90 -24.68
CA ARG A 258 -2.31 12.84 -26.02
C ARG A 258 -3.34 12.74 -27.15
N ARG A 259 -4.61 12.42 -26.83
CA ARG A 259 -5.69 12.24 -27.82
C ARG A 259 -6.71 13.39 -27.85
N GLY A 260 -6.59 14.37 -27.00
CA GLY A 260 -7.37 15.61 -26.98
C GLY A 260 -6.50 16.82 -27.26
#